data_e59b35e785bae5364a07bc3c711157b7
#
_entry.id   e59b35e785bae5364a07bc3c711157b7
#
_cell.length_a   1.000
_cell.length_b   1.000
_cell.length_c   1.000
_cell.angle_alpha   90.00
_cell.angle_beta   90.00
_cell.angle_gamma   90.00
#
_symmetry.space_group_name_H-M   'P 1'
#
loop_
_entity.id
_entity.type
_entity.pdbx_description
1 polymer ?
#
loop_
_entity_poly.entity_id
_entity_poly.type
_entity_poly.pdbx_seq_one_letter_code
_entity_poly.pdbx_strand_id
1 'polypeptide(L)'
;PDGRYIPPMGQTPAPGFGWNDPVLTMVQRKRSATRKVSVAGGIIGLITMIIQMIFTTTFLALLITHGEYDLPFGFYALFVVLVTPYIVGIAWVATFILALIAFIRAHSRTPRVQPDGWVEAKMPTSALLAASIVAGLPTFIIFLTWFWQIHHGIDDGDTHTYVLYTVLVASYLVQVLIAVGFIVLLRRSKALDPSVRVS
;
A
#
# COMPACT_ATOMS: atom_id res chain seq x y z
N PRO A 1 67.42 -2.05 28.26
CA PRO A 1 66.36 -1.09 28.31
C PRO A 1 65.15 -1.72 27.64
N ASP A 2 64.33 -2.33 28.55
CA ASP A 2 63.12 -3.05 28.13
C ASP A 2 62.01 -2.03 27.88
N GLY A 3 61.81 -1.71 26.62
CA GLY A 3 60.64 -0.92 26.18
C GLY A 3 59.35 -1.67 26.38
N ARG A 4 58.88 -1.75 27.61
CA ARG A 4 57.49 -2.19 27.89
C ARG A 4 56.53 -1.08 27.45
N TYR A 5 55.86 -1.33 26.35
CA TYR A 5 54.70 -0.52 25.92
C TYR A 5 53.63 -0.63 27.00
N ILE A 6 53.46 0.42 27.76
CA ILE A 6 52.33 0.60 28.69
C ILE A 6 51.20 1.21 27.86
N PRO A 7 50.10 0.48 27.59
CA PRO A 7 48.98 1.06 26.90
C PRO A 7 48.39 2.16 27.80
N PRO A 8 47.89 3.28 27.24
CA PRO A 8 47.30 4.36 28.04
C PRO A 8 46.10 3.83 28.85
N MET A 9 46.23 3.87 30.17
CA MET A 9 45.15 3.58 31.09
C MET A 9 44.10 4.68 30.89
N GLY A 10 42.95 4.33 30.36
CA GLY A 10 41.82 5.23 30.26
C GLY A 10 40.82 4.99 29.16
N GLN A 11 41.11 4.10 28.24
CA GLN A 11 40.06 3.64 27.33
C GLN A 11 39.41 2.39 27.93
N THR A 12 38.36 2.61 28.73
CA THR A 12 37.36 1.55 28.90
C THR A 12 36.96 1.12 27.48
N PRO A 13 37.15 -0.18 27.11
CA PRO A 13 36.65 -0.66 25.84
C PRO A 13 35.20 -0.20 25.75
N ALA A 14 34.86 0.50 24.68
CA ALA A 14 33.45 0.78 24.41
C ALA A 14 32.73 -0.54 24.61
N PRO A 15 31.61 -0.58 25.37
CA PRO A 15 30.92 -1.81 25.69
C PRO A 15 30.70 -2.51 24.35
N GLY A 16 31.44 -3.59 24.13
CA GLY A 16 31.34 -4.37 22.90
C GLY A 16 29.90 -4.85 22.87
N PHE A 17 29.12 -4.36 21.90
CA PHE A 17 27.79 -4.87 21.65
C PHE A 17 27.91 -6.35 21.30
N GLY A 18 27.92 -7.19 22.35
CA GLY A 18 27.91 -8.64 22.18
C GLY A 18 26.61 -9.03 21.45
N TRP A 19 26.63 -10.15 20.74
CA TRP A 19 25.47 -10.71 20.02
C TRP A 19 24.20 -10.86 20.89
N ASN A 20 24.30 -10.73 22.20
CA ASN A 20 23.23 -10.82 23.21
C ASN A 20 22.81 -9.45 23.78
N ASP A 21 23.18 -8.33 23.12
CA ASP A 21 22.74 -7.02 23.62
C ASP A 21 21.22 -6.89 23.48
N PRO A 22 20.49 -6.67 24.60
CA PRO A 22 19.04 -6.55 24.60
C PRO A 22 18.55 -5.40 23.71
N VAL A 23 19.35 -4.34 23.54
CA VAL A 23 19.01 -3.20 22.68
C VAL A 23 19.05 -3.60 21.20
N LEU A 24 20.09 -4.34 20.78
CA LEU A 24 20.21 -4.81 19.39
C LEU A 24 19.07 -5.78 19.03
N THR A 25 18.77 -6.72 19.93
CA THR A 25 17.67 -7.66 19.72
C THR A 25 16.31 -6.95 19.64
N MET A 26 16.10 -5.92 20.44
CA MET A 26 14.87 -5.10 20.39
C MET A 26 14.75 -4.35 19.07
N VAL A 27 15.83 -3.71 18.59
CA VAL A 27 15.88 -3.00 17.32
C VAL A 27 15.62 -3.95 16.15
N GLN A 28 16.29 -5.10 16.14
CA GLN A 28 16.11 -6.13 15.09
C GLN A 28 14.66 -6.65 15.06
N ARG A 29 14.08 -6.92 16.22
CA ARG A 29 12.68 -7.34 16.35
C ARG A 29 11.71 -6.28 15.80
N LYS A 30 11.97 -5.00 16.10
CA LYS A 30 11.15 -3.89 15.60
C LYS A 30 11.26 -3.76 14.08
N ARG A 31 12.48 -3.89 13.50
CA ARG A 31 12.72 -3.87 12.06
C ARG A 31 12.04 -5.03 11.35
N SER A 32 12.17 -6.24 11.87
CA SER A 32 11.50 -7.43 11.35
C SER A 32 9.97 -7.27 11.36
N ALA A 33 9.41 -6.75 12.45
CA ALA A 33 7.97 -6.47 12.55
C ALA A 33 7.51 -5.40 11.53
N THR A 34 8.29 -4.33 11.33
CA THR A 34 7.99 -3.29 10.32
C THR A 34 8.02 -3.87 8.92
N ARG A 35 9.03 -4.68 8.58
CA ARG A 35 9.09 -5.38 7.29
C ARG A 35 7.88 -6.27 7.06
N LYS A 36 7.50 -7.09 8.05
CA LYS A 36 6.33 -7.98 7.95
C LYS A 36 5.05 -7.20 7.69
N VAL A 37 4.81 -6.11 8.43
CA VAL A 37 3.61 -5.27 8.27
C VAL A 37 3.61 -4.56 6.91
N SER A 38 4.77 -4.05 6.45
CA SER A 38 4.90 -3.42 5.13
C SER A 38 4.63 -4.42 3.99
N VAL A 39 5.14 -5.65 4.10
CA VAL A 39 4.87 -6.72 3.13
C VAL A 39 3.40 -7.10 3.14
N ALA A 40 2.78 -7.26 4.32
CA ALA A 40 1.36 -7.57 4.43
C ALA A 40 0.49 -6.46 3.82
N GLY A 41 0.79 -5.18 4.10
CA GLY A 41 0.10 -4.03 3.50
C GLY A 41 0.23 -4.00 1.97
N GLY A 42 1.41 -4.31 1.44
CA GLY A 42 1.64 -4.43 0.00
C GLY A 42 0.85 -5.55 -0.66
N ILE A 43 0.74 -6.72 -0.01
CA ILE A 43 -0.03 -7.87 -0.51
C ILE A 43 -1.53 -7.55 -0.50
N ILE A 44 -2.06 -7.06 0.62
CA ILE A 44 -3.49 -6.74 0.73
C ILE A 44 -3.86 -5.60 -0.22
N GLY A 45 -2.99 -4.58 -0.35
CA GLY A 45 -3.18 -3.52 -1.33
C GLY A 45 -3.25 -4.03 -2.77
N LEU A 46 -2.36 -4.95 -3.14
CA LEU A 46 -2.39 -5.58 -4.47
C LEU A 46 -3.67 -6.40 -4.70
N ILE A 47 -4.09 -7.19 -3.70
CA ILE A 47 -5.36 -7.95 -3.77
C ILE A 47 -6.54 -6.99 -3.93
N THR A 48 -6.58 -5.90 -3.17
CA THR A 48 -7.61 -4.86 -3.27
C THR A 48 -7.68 -4.29 -4.68
N MET A 49 -6.53 -3.99 -5.30
CA MET A 49 -6.49 -3.49 -6.67
C MET A 49 -6.98 -4.53 -7.68
N ILE A 50 -6.61 -5.80 -7.52
CA ILE A 50 -7.08 -6.89 -8.40
C ILE A 50 -8.60 -7.02 -8.32
N ILE A 51 -9.18 -6.98 -7.13
CA ILE A 51 -10.63 -7.04 -6.94
C ILE A 51 -11.31 -5.86 -7.64
N GLN A 52 -10.80 -4.64 -7.45
CA GLN A 52 -11.32 -3.45 -8.13
C GLN A 52 -11.25 -3.56 -9.66
N MET A 53 -10.12 -4.05 -10.19
CA MET A 53 -9.96 -4.27 -11.63
C MET A 53 -10.95 -5.29 -12.19
N ILE A 54 -11.24 -6.37 -11.46
CA ILE A 54 -12.25 -7.35 -11.85
C ILE A 54 -13.62 -6.68 -11.94
N PHE A 55 -14.03 -5.90 -10.93
CA PHE A 55 -15.31 -5.19 -10.95
C PHE A 55 -15.38 -4.19 -12.11
N THR A 56 -14.34 -3.39 -12.32
CA THR A 56 -14.31 -2.40 -13.40
C THR A 56 -14.37 -3.07 -14.77
N THR A 57 -13.63 -4.17 -14.96
CA THR A 57 -13.62 -4.93 -16.23
C THR A 57 -14.99 -5.55 -16.50
N THR A 58 -15.63 -6.15 -15.50
CA THR A 58 -16.95 -6.76 -15.66
C THR A 58 -18.00 -5.69 -15.97
N PHE A 59 -17.93 -4.55 -15.28
CA PHE A 59 -18.82 -3.42 -15.52
C PHE A 59 -18.67 -2.85 -16.94
N LEU A 60 -17.43 -2.69 -17.40
CA LEU A 60 -17.12 -2.25 -18.75
C LEU A 60 -17.59 -3.29 -19.80
N ALA A 61 -17.34 -4.57 -19.57
CA ALA A 61 -17.77 -5.63 -20.48
C ALA A 61 -19.30 -5.66 -20.64
N LEU A 62 -20.05 -5.56 -19.55
CA LEU A 62 -21.52 -5.50 -19.59
C LEU A 62 -22.02 -4.25 -20.30
N LEU A 63 -21.40 -3.11 -20.10
CA LEU A 63 -21.76 -1.86 -20.80
C LEU A 63 -21.58 -1.99 -22.33
N ILE A 64 -20.50 -2.65 -22.77
CA ILE A 64 -20.21 -2.86 -24.20
C ILE A 64 -21.17 -3.88 -24.81
N THR A 65 -21.49 -4.96 -24.09
CA THR A 65 -22.24 -6.10 -24.66
C THR A 65 -23.75 -5.93 -24.62
N HIS A 66 -24.26 -5.27 -23.59
CA HIS A 66 -25.71 -5.17 -23.32
C HIS A 66 -26.23 -3.75 -23.36
N GLY A 67 -25.36 -2.75 -23.24
CA GLY A 67 -25.77 -1.37 -23.10
C GLY A 67 -26.24 -1.02 -21.68
N GLU A 68 -26.41 0.26 -21.41
CA GLU A 68 -26.71 0.78 -20.07
C GLU A 68 -28.14 0.44 -19.61
N TYR A 69 -29.06 0.24 -20.54
CA TYR A 69 -30.50 0.05 -20.26
C TYR A 69 -30.93 -1.43 -20.16
N ASP A 70 -30.01 -2.36 -20.39
CA ASP A 70 -30.35 -3.77 -20.31
C ASP A 70 -30.41 -4.29 -18.87
N LEU A 71 -31.36 -5.22 -18.63
CA LEU A 71 -31.57 -5.83 -17.31
C LEU A 71 -30.29 -6.40 -16.69
N PRO A 72 -29.42 -7.15 -17.41
CA PRO A 72 -28.16 -7.68 -16.85
C PRO A 72 -27.24 -6.58 -16.33
N PHE A 73 -27.12 -5.47 -17.06
CA PHE A 73 -26.33 -4.33 -16.60
C PHE A 73 -26.91 -3.71 -15.33
N GLY A 74 -28.22 -3.48 -15.29
CA GLY A 74 -28.89 -2.91 -14.12
C GLY A 74 -28.73 -3.78 -12.87
N PHE A 75 -28.87 -5.10 -12.96
CA PHE A 75 -28.63 -6.00 -11.85
C PHE A 75 -27.18 -6.01 -11.39
N TYR A 76 -26.22 -6.00 -12.31
CA TYR A 76 -24.81 -5.93 -11.95
C TYR A 76 -24.44 -4.59 -11.31
N ALA A 77 -24.93 -3.48 -11.85
CA ALA A 77 -24.73 -2.15 -11.28
C ALA A 77 -25.27 -2.08 -9.84
N LEU A 78 -26.46 -2.61 -9.60
CA LEU A 78 -27.05 -2.70 -8.26
C LEU A 78 -26.16 -3.56 -7.33
N PHE A 79 -25.72 -4.72 -7.79
CA PHE A 79 -24.80 -5.59 -7.03
C PHE A 79 -23.49 -4.86 -6.68
N VAL A 80 -22.88 -4.18 -7.65
CA VAL A 80 -21.66 -3.39 -7.44
C VAL A 80 -21.87 -2.32 -6.37
N VAL A 81 -22.98 -1.58 -6.44
CA VAL A 81 -23.30 -0.53 -5.46
C VAL A 81 -23.52 -1.08 -4.06
N LEU A 82 -24.19 -2.22 -3.94
CA LEU A 82 -24.48 -2.80 -2.63
C LEU A 82 -23.26 -3.54 -2.03
N VAL A 83 -22.44 -4.19 -2.85
CA VAL A 83 -21.37 -5.10 -2.38
C VAL A 83 -20.00 -4.43 -2.36
N THR A 84 -19.68 -3.58 -3.34
CA THR A 84 -18.36 -2.95 -3.48
C THR A 84 -17.96 -2.12 -2.25
N PRO A 85 -18.84 -1.27 -1.65
CA PRO A 85 -18.46 -0.48 -0.47
C PRO A 85 -18.00 -1.35 0.70
N TYR A 86 -18.58 -2.54 0.85
CA TYR A 86 -18.22 -3.45 1.93
C TYR A 86 -16.93 -4.22 1.64
N ILE A 87 -16.85 -4.89 0.49
CA ILE A 87 -15.67 -5.73 0.17
C ILE A 87 -14.43 -4.87 -0.09
N VAL A 88 -14.55 -3.92 -1.02
CA VAL A 88 -13.42 -3.06 -1.42
C VAL A 88 -13.09 -2.06 -0.31
N GLY A 89 -14.10 -1.50 0.35
CA GLY A 89 -13.92 -0.55 1.44
C GLY A 89 -13.20 -1.17 2.64
N ILE A 90 -13.60 -2.36 3.08
CA ILE A 90 -12.93 -3.08 4.17
C ILE A 90 -11.49 -3.42 3.80
N ALA A 91 -11.27 -3.95 2.59
CA ALA A 91 -9.93 -4.28 2.10
C ALA A 91 -9.04 -3.03 1.97
N TRP A 92 -9.60 -1.92 1.50
CA TRP A 92 -8.91 -0.64 1.42
C TRP A 92 -8.54 -0.09 2.79
N VAL A 93 -9.48 -0.10 3.76
CA VAL A 93 -9.23 0.34 5.15
C VAL A 93 -8.15 -0.55 5.79
N ALA A 94 -8.20 -1.87 5.59
CA ALA A 94 -7.16 -2.78 6.08
C ALA A 94 -5.78 -2.45 5.48
N THR A 95 -5.70 -2.18 4.19
CA THR A 95 -4.47 -1.75 3.51
C THR A 95 -3.93 -0.46 4.10
N PHE A 96 -4.80 0.54 4.31
CA PHE A 96 -4.45 1.83 4.89
C PHE A 96 -3.92 1.68 6.33
N ILE A 97 -4.60 0.91 7.18
CA ILE A 97 -4.17 0.68 8.56
C ILE A 97 -2.79 0.00 8.60
N LEU A 98 -2.57 -1.03 7.79
CA LEU A 98 -1.27 -1.70 7.73
C LEU A 98 -0.17 -0.77 7.23
N ALA A 99 -0.44 0.02 6.19
CA ALA A 99 0.50 1.02 5.67
C ALA A 99 0.82 2.09 6.72
N LEU A 100 -0.18 2.57 7.45
CA LEU A 100 -0.02 3.54 8.53
C LEU A 100 0.83 2.98 9.69
N ILE A 101 0.57 1.73 10.12
CA ILE A 101 1.38 1.06 11.15
C ILE A 101 2.83 0.91 10.68
N ALA A 102 3.05 0.50 9.42
CA ALA A 102 4.40 0.39 8.86
C ALA A 102 5.11 1.74 8.83
N PHE A 103 4.42 2.79 8.43
CA PHE A 103 4.92 4.17 8.39
C PHE A 103 5.30 4.68 9.79
N ILE A 104 4.40 4.58 10.78
CA ILE A 104 4.66 5.01 12.16
C ILE A 104 5.86 4.25 12.73
N ARG A 105 5.94 2.93 12.51
CA ARG A 105 7.07 2.12 13.00
C ARG A 105 8.40 2.50 12.35
N ALA A 106 8.40 2.80 11.04
CA ALA A 106 9.60 3.21 10.33
C ALA A 106 10.10 4.60 10.75
N HIS A 107 9.18 5.50 11.15
CA HIS A 107 9.51 6.88 11.55
C HIS A 107 9.66 7.06 13.06
N SER A 108 9.26 6.07 13.87
CA SER A 108 9.42 6.18 15.32
C SER A 108 10.88 6.17 15.73
N ARG A 109 11.23 7.05 16.68
CA ARG A 109 12.59 7.14 17.23
C ARG A 109 13.05 5.78 17.77
N THR A 110 14.15 5.28 17.23
CA THR A 110 14.91 4.15 17.76
C THR A 110 16.12 4.69 18.50
N PRO A 111 16.63 4.00 19.55
CA PRO A 111 17.95 4.30 20.08
C PRO A 111 18.95 4.40 18.93
N ARG A 112 19.86 5.36 18.99
CA ARG A 112 20.88 5.57 17.97
C ARG A 112 21.79 4.34 17.89
N VAL A 113 21.43 3.43 17.04
CA VAL A 113 22.35 2.46 16.47
C VAL A 113 22.96 3.14 15.26
N GLN A 114 24.22 2.91 14.99
CA GLN A 114 24.94 3.56 13.86
C GLN A 114 24.11 3.62 12.58
N PRO A 115 24.29 4.65 11.73
CA PRO A 115 23.51 4.81 10.50
C PRO A 115 23.79 3.63 9.58
N ASP A 116 22.93 2.66 9.64
CA ASP A 116 22.89 1.52 8.74
C ASP A 116 21.73 1.71 7.75
N GLY A 117 21.70 0.93 6.68
CA GLY A 117 20.74 1.04 5.56
C GLY A 117 19.26 0.99 5.92
N TRP A 118 18.88 0.98 7.22
CA TRP A 118 17.48 1.02 7.65
C TRP A 118 16.81 2.37 7.41
N VAL A 119 17.55 3.45 7.22
CA VAL A 119 17.02 4.75 6.77
C VAL A 119 16.25 4.58 5.45
N GLU A 120 16.60 3.59 4.65
CA GLU A 120 15.90 3.24 3.41
C GLU A 120 14.45 2.75 3.63
N ALA A 121 14.09 2.26 4.84
CA ALA A 121 12.74 1.81 5.13
C ALA A 121 11.70 2.95 5.18
N LYS A 122 12.13 4.19 5.42
CA LYS A 122 11.23 5.35 5.48
C LYS A 122 10.58 5.61 4.11
N MET A 123 11.36 5.55 3.05
CA MET A 123 10.85 5.78 1.69
C MET A 123 9.79 4.77 1.25
N PRO A 124 10.04 3.44 1.30
CA PRO A 124 9.02 2.48 0.86
C PRO A 124 7.77 2.48 1.74
N THR A 125 7.88 2.77 3.04
CA THR A 125 6.70 2.86 3.93
C THR A 125 5.87 4.12 3.68
N SER A 126 6.50 5.26 3.40
CA SER A 126 5.81 6.49 3.02
C SER A 126 5.10 6.33 1.67
N ALA A 127 5.77 5.73 0.70
CA ALA A 127 5.18 5.43 -0.61
C ALA A 127 4.03 4.42 -0.52
N LEU A 128 4.13 3.42 0.37
CA LEU A 128 3.04 2.47 0.63
C LEU A 128 1.83 3.17 1.24
N LEU A 129 2.03 4.11 2.15
CA LEU A 129 0.95 4.90 2.73
C LEU A 129 0.27 5.77 1.67
N ALA A 130 1.05 6.47 0.83
CA ALA A 130 0.51 7.25 -0.28
C ALA A 130 -0.27 6.39 -1.28
N ALA A 131 0.28 5.23 -1.67
CA ALA A 131 -0.39 4.29 -2.56
C ALA A 131 -1.70 3.77 -1.94
N SER A 132 -1.73 3.50 -0.62
CA SER A 132 -2.94 3.05 0.07
C SER A 132 -4.04 4.12 0.10
N ILE A 133 -3.70 5.40 0.20
CA ILE A 133 -4.67 6.50 0.14
C ILE A 133 -5.28 6.58 -1.26
N VAL A 134 -4.43 6.53 -2.29
CA VAL A 134 -4.85 6.68 -3.70
C VAL A 134 -5.62 5.45 -4.20
N ALA A 135 -5.39 4.27 -3.61
CA ALA A 135 -5.98 3.01 -4.07
C ALA A 135 -7.51 2.97 -4.11
N GLY A 136 -8.19 3.76 -3.28
CA GLY A 136 -9.66 3.84 -3.25
C GLY A 136 -10.25 4.83 -4.26
N LEU A 137 -9.47 5.76 -4.79
CA LEU A 137 -9.97 6.85 -5.64
C LEU A 137 -10.64 6.37 -6.93
N PRO A 138 -10.10 5.41 -7.71
CA PRO A 138 -10.73 4.99 -8.96
C PRO A 138 -12.14 4.45 -8.75
N THR A 139 -12.33 3.57 -7.78
CA THR A 139 -13.66 3.01 -7.46
C THR A 139 -14.60 4.09 -6.93
N PHE A 140 -14.12 5.02 -6.12
CA PHE A 140 -14.91 6.13 -5.62
C PHE A 140 -15.37 7.07 -6.76
N ILE A 141 -14.51 7.36 -7.73
CA ILE A 141 -14.85 8.18 -8.90
C ILE A 141 -15.92 7.48 -9.76
N ILE A 142 -15.77 6.18 -10.03
CA ILE A 142 -16.78 5.40 -10.77
C ILE A 142 -18.13 5.48 -10.06
N PHE A 143 -18.13 5.24 -8.74
CA PHE A 143 -19.35 5.29 -7.93
C PHE A 143 -20.00 6.68 -7.95
N LEU A 144 -19.25 7.75 -7.79
CA LEU A 144 -19.75 9.11 -7.84
C LEU A 144 -20.34 9.47 -9.21
N THR A 145 -19.64 9.06 -10.29
CA THR A 145 -20.13 9.32 -11.66
C THR A 145 -21.46 8.63 -11.90
N TRP A 146 -21.54 7.35 -11.53
CA TRP A 146 -22.77 6.56 -11.69
C TRP A 146 -23.91 7.11 -10.83
N PHE A 147 -23.65 7.45 -9.56
CA PHE A 147 -24.62 8.05 -8.66
C PHE A 147 -25.13 9.40 -9.17
N TRP A 148 -24.22 10.22 -9.69
CA TRP A 148 -24.57 11.51 -10.29
C TRP A 148 -25.46 11.35 -11.51
N GLN A 149 -25.19 10.39 -12.38
CA GLN A 149 -26.00 10.09 -13.54
C GLN A 149 -27.43 9.68 -13.18
N ILE A 150 -27.58 8.79 -12.19
CA ILE A 150 -28.91 8.38 -11.72
C ILE A 150 -29.72 9.56 -11.17
N HIS A 151 -29.06 10.50 -10.50
CA HIS A 151 -29.76 11.59 -9.78
C HIS A 151 -30.17 12.74 -10.69
N HIS A 152 -29.46 12.98 -11.80
CA HIS A 152 -29.70 14.12 -12.67
C HIS A 152 -30.59 13.82 -13.88
N GLY A 153 -31.15 12.61 -13.98
CA GLY A 153 -32.06 12.23 -15.06
C GLY A 153 -31.38 12.23 -16.42
N ILE A 154 -31.69 11.27 -17.23
CA ILE A 154 -31.01 11.02 -18.51
C ILE A 154 -31.81 11.80 -19.59
N ASP A 155 -31.42 13.04 -19.85
CA ASP A 155 -32.01 13.79 -20.99
C ASP A 155 -31.37 13.43 -22.35
N ASP A 156 -30.09 12.98 -22.34
CA ASP A 156 -29.35 12.56 -23.54
C ASP A 156 -28.62 11.23 -23.31
N GLY A 157 -29.26 10.11 -23.65
CA GLY A 157 -28.75 8.75 -23.41
C GLY A 157 -27.34 8.48 -23.95
N ASP A 158 -27.01 9.00 -25.11
CA ASP A 158 -25.70 8.77 -25.74
C ASP A 158 -24.56 9.44 -24.98
N THR A 159 -24.76 10.66 -24.51
CA THR A 159 -23.73 11.42 -23.77
C THR A 159 -23.40 10.76 -22.43
N HIS A 160 -24.39 10.20 -21.75
CA HIS A 160 -24.19 9.48 -20.47
C HIS A 160 -23.36 8.22 -20.62
N THR A 161 -23.66 7.42 -21.62
CA THR A 161 -22.91 6.19 -21.93
C THR A 161 -21.45 6.50 -22.25
N TYR A 162 -21.19 7.57 -23.01
CA TYR A 162 -19.83 8.02 -23.32
C TYR A 162 -19.05 8.45 -22.07
N VAL A 163 -19.67 9.21 -21.17
CA VAL A 163 -19.03 9.65 -19.93
C VAL A 163 -18.70 8.45 -19.05
N LEU A 164 -19.65 7.55 -18.84
CA LEU A 164 -19.44 6.34 -18.05
C LEU A 164 -18.34 5.45 -18.61
N TYR A 165 -18.36 5.22 -19.95
CA TYR A 165 -17.32 4.48 -20.66
C TYR A 165 -15.93 5.10 -20.45
N THR A 166 -15.82 6.40 -20.64
CA THR A 166 -14.56 7.13 -20.50
C THR A 166 -14.02 7.04 -19.05
N VAL A 167 -14.90 7.20 -18.06
CA VAL A 167 -14.53 7.09 -16.64
C VAL A 167 -14.09 5.67 -16.29
N LEU A 168 -14.77 4.65 -16.80
CA LEU A 168 -14.39 3.25 -16.56
C LEU A 168 -13.02 2.92 -17.16
N VAL A 169 -12.77 3.31 -18.41
CA VAL A 169 -11.48 3.10 -19.06
C VAL A 169 -10.35 3.86 -18.36
N ALA A 170 -10.56 5.13 -18.06
CA ALA A 170 -9.58 5.95 -17.34
C ALA A 170 -9.29 5.36 -15.94
N SER A 171 -10.33 4.97 -15.21
CA SER A 171 -10.19 4.36 -13.88
C SER A 171 -9.44 3.03 -13.95
N TYR A 172 -9.71 2.20 -14.97
CA TYR A 172 -8.98 0.95 -15.17
C TYR A 172 -7.48 1.18 -15.39
N LEU A 173 -7.11 2.15 -16.23
CA LEU A 173 -5.70 2.52 -16.44
C LEU A 173 -5.02 2.98 -15.15
N VAL A 174 -5.70 3.81 -14.36
CA VAL A 174 -5.20 4.26 -13.05
C VAL A 174 -5.05 3.09 -12.08
N GLN A 175 -6.02 2.15 -12.04
CA GLN A 175 -5.94 0.94 -11.23
C GLN A 175 -4.72 0.08 -11.60
N VAL A 176 -4.43 -0.09 -12.90
CA VAL A 176 -3.23 -0.80 -13.37
C VAL A 176 -1.95 -0.11 -12.87
N LEU A 177 -1.86 1.21 -12.99
CA LEU A 177 -0.68 1.96 -12.50
C LEU A 177 -0.49 1.80 -10.99
N ILE A 178 -1.56 1.89 -10.21
CA ILE A 178 -1.50 1.69 -8.75
C ILE A 178 -1.10 0.24 -8.42
N ALA A 179 -1.63 -0.76 -9.13
CA ALA A 179 -1.27 -2.16 -8.95
C ALA A 179 0.23 -2.41 -9.22
N VAL A 180 0.78 -1.84 -10.29
CA VAL A 180 2.22 -1.85 -10.58
C VAL A 180 3.00 -1.18 -9.44
N GLY A 181 2.52 -0.05 -8.93
CA GLY A 181 3.08 0.61 -7.75
C GLY A 181 3.16 -0.31 -6.54
N PHE A 182 2.08 -1.03 -6.21
CA PHE A 182 2.08 -2.02 -5.12
C PHE A 182 3.05 -3.17 -5.35
N ILE A 183 3.22 -3.66 -6.58
CA ILE A 183 4.21 -4.70 -6.92
C ILE A 183 5.63 -4.20 -6.64
N VAL A 184 5.96 -2.98 -7.07
CA VAL A 184 7.28 -2.37 -6.83
C VAL A 184 7.52 -2.19 -5.34
N LEU A 185 6.53 -1.66 -4.61
CA LEU A 185 6.63 -1.44 -3.16
C LEU A 185 6.76 -2.76 -2.39
N LEU A 186 6.04 -3.79 -2.81
CA LEU A 186 6.15 -5.13 -2.24
C LEU A 186 7.55 -5.72 -2.43
N ARG A 187 8.15 -5.57 -3.63
CA ARG A 187 9.53 -6.01 -3.90
C ARG A 187 10.52 -5.25 -3.01
N ARG A 188 10.38 -3.93 -2.91
CA ARG A 188 11.24 -3.10 -2.03
C ARG A 188 11.08 -3.46 -0.56
N SER A 189 9.85 -3.69 -0.08
CA SER A 189 9.59 -4.11 1.30
C SER A 189 10.18 -5.49 1.62
N LYS A 190 10.16 -6.42 0.67
CA LYS A 190 10.80 -7.75 0.81
C LYS A 190 12.32 -7.66 0.86
N ALA A 191 12.92 -6.73 0.13
CA ALA A 191 14.37 -6.52 0.08
C ALA A 191 14.95 -5.83 1.32
N LEU A 192 14.10 -5.28 2.23
CA LEU A 192 14.58 -4.69 3.47
C LEU A 192 15.26 -5.74 4.35
N ASP A 193 16.53 -5.49 4.69
CA ASP A 193 17.27 -6.33 5.62
C ASP A 193 17.01 -5.86 7.07
N PRO A 194 16.40 -6.68 7.93
CA PRO A 194 16.17 -6.33 9.33
C PRO A 194 17.40 -6.45 10.20
N SER A 195 18.52 -7.02 9.70
CA SER A 195 19.75 -7.21 10.48
C SER A 195 20.35 -5.86 10.86
N VAL A 196 20.91 -5.80 12.06
CA VAL A 196 21.69 -4.66 12.53
C VAL A 196 23.15 -4.97 12.26
N ARG A 197 23.78 -4.23 11.35
CA ARG A 197 25.22 -4.34 11.13
C ARG A 197 25.94 -3.51 12.19
N VAL A 198 26.68 -4.20 13.05
CA VAL A 198 27.63 -3.57 13.95
C VAL A 198 28.95 -3.48 13.20
N SER A 199 29.35 -2.28 12.81
CA SER A 199 30.66 -2.00 12.21
C SER A 199 31.67 -1.71 13.31
#